data_b0de2b5e5ede6720549952c0b780797b
#
_entry.id   b0de2b5e5ede6720549952c0b780797b
#
_cell.length_a   1.000
_cell.length_b   1.000
_cell.length_c   1.000
_cell.angle_alpha   90.00
_cell.angle_beta   90.00
_cell.angle_gamma   90.00
#
_symmetry.space_group_name_H-M   'P 1'
#
loop_
_entity.id
_entity.type
_entity.pdbx_description
1 polymer ?
#
loop_
_entity_poly.entity_id
_entity_poly.type
_entity_poly.pdbx_seq_one_letter_code
_entity_poly.pdbx_strand_id
1 'polypeptide(L)'
;RLDDMKKHTINERWMQKTVVVWLGAMLCCFLWGSAFPCIKIGYELFGIAGTDTATQILFAGIRFILAGILAVGIGSLLQGRLLLPEKQACGKILWLSLLQTVLQYLFFYIGLAHTSGVKASIIEAVNVFVAILVAGLIFRQEKVDAQKMLGCLVGFAGVVLINLNGVDFRMSFSGEGAIFLSTVAYAFSSVFLKRYSAKHDPVMLSGYQFIAGGLILSLLGLLMGGRLQRISPAAVGILVYLAIVSAVAYSLWGMLLKYNPISRVAVFGFMNPVFGVLLSALLLKENDQAFGVLGIASLLLVCLGIYIVNRGKKTSKQGTRYLIAVDSYKGSMTSLEAGNAIAA
;
A
#
# COMPACT_ATOMS: atom_id res chain seq x y z
N ARG A 1 5.48 -8.12 31.47
CA ARG A 1 6.65 -7.76 30.58
C ARG A 1 7.14 -8.96 29.76
N LEU A 2 7.31 -10.18 30.35
CA LEU A 2 7.73 -11.39 29.62
C LEU A 2 6.64 -11.93 28.68
N ASP A 3 5.37 -11.86 29.06
CA ASP A 3 4.24 -12.27 28.25
C ASP A 3 3.97 -11.29 27.09
N ASP A 4 4.19 -10.00 27.31
CA ASP A 4 4.11 -9.00 26.25
C ASP A 4 5.25 -9.15 25.22
N MET A 5 6.46 -9.46 25.69
CA MET A 5 7.58 -9.77 24.81
C MET A 5 7.35 -11.07 24.02
N LYS A 6 6.78 -12.11 24.62
CA LYS A 6 6.42 -13.35 23.91
C LYS A 6 5.30 -13.15 22.90
N LYS A 7 4.23 -12.42 23.22
CA LYS A 7 3.18 -12.06 22.28
C LYS A 7 3.71 -11.23 21.10
N HIS A 8 4.61 -10.30 21.37
CA HIS A 8 5.22 -9.46 20.31
C HIS A 8 6.06 -10.31 19.35
N THR A 9 6.89 -11.24 19.86
CA THR A 9 7.71 -12.13 19.04
C THR A 9 6.90 -13.16 18.25
N ILE A 10 5.76 -13.62 18.77
CA ILE A 10 4.87 -14.56 18.08
C ILE A 10 4.16 -13.83 16.92
N ASN A 11 3.66 -12.61 17.14
CA ASN A 11 3.04 -11.79 16.10
C ASN A 11 4.02 -11.43 14.96
N GLU A 12 5.28 -11.11 15.31
CA GLU A 12 6.31 -10.81 14.31
C GLU A 12 6.60 -12.01 13.40
N ARG A 13 6.84 -13.19 14.00
CA ARG A 13 7.11 -14.42 13.24
C ARG A 13 5.94 -14.83 12.36
N TRP A 14 4.71 -14.61 12.84
CA TRP A 14 3.51 -14.96 12.08
C TRP A 14 3.36 -14.04 10.85
N MET A 15 3.52 -12.72 11.02
CA MET A 15 3.43 -11.74 9.94
C MET A 15 4.53 -11.86 8.89
N GLN A 16 5.62 -12.57 9.18
CA GLN A 16 6.71 -12.85 8.24
C GLN A 16 6.54 -14.16 7.47
N LYS A 17 5.59 -15.02 7.87
CA LYS A 17 5.32 -16.27 7.14
C LYS A 17 4.90 -15.96 5.71
N THR A 18 5.48 -16.68 4.75
CA THR A 18 5.23 -16.47 3.31
C THR A 18 3.74 -16.51 2.97
N VAL A 19 3.01 -17.50 3.50
CA VAL A 19 1.56 -17.64 3.28
C VAL A 19 0.79 -16.42 3.78
N VAL A 20 1.14 -15.89 4.96
CA VAL A 20 0.47 -14.72 5.55
C VAL A 20 0.71 -13.47 4.71
N VAL A 21 1.97 -13.27 4.25
CA VAL A 21 2.32 -12.14 3.38
C VAL A 21 1.56 -12.25 2.05
N TRP A 22 1.53 -13.44 1.43
CA TRP A 22 0.84 -13.66 0.16
C TRP A 22 -0.67 -13.43 0.30
N LEU A 23 -1.32 -14.09 1.25
CA LEU A 23 -2.77 -13.94 1.45
C LEU A 23 -3.14 -12.51 1.85
N GLY A 24 -2.39 -11.90 2.76
CA GLY A 24 -2.66 -10.54 3.20
C GLY A 24 -2.46 -9.51 2.07
N ALA A 25 -1.37 -9.59 1.33
CA ALA A 25 -1.11 -8.68 0.22
C ALA A 25 -2.11 -8.88 -0.93
N MET A 26 -2.46 -10.14 -1.27
CA MET A 26 -3.48 -10.45 -2.27
C MET A 26 -4.86 -9.90 -1.86
N LEU A 27 -5.23 -10.04 -0.58
CA LEU A 27 -6.47 -9.46 -0.06
C LEU A 27 -6.48 -7.93 -0.20
N CYS A 28 -5.38 -7.25 0.15
CA CYS A 28 -5.27 -5.80 -0.04
C CYS A 28 -5.44 -5.42 -1.52
N CYS A 29 -4.77 -6.13 -2.42
CA CYS A 29 -4.85 -5.86 -3.86
C CYS A 29 -6.25 -6.14 -4.43
N PHE A 30 -6.92 -7.20 -3.96
CA PHE A 30 -8.31 -7.49 -4.32
C PHE A 30 -9.26 -6.37 -3.86
N LEU A 31 -9.12 -5.91 -2.61
CA LEU A 31 -9.90 -4.80 -2.08
C LEU A 31 -9.66 -3.51 -2.87
N TRP A 32 -8.40 -3.16 -3.15
CA TRP A 32 -8.11 -1.99 -3.98
C TRP A 32 -8.59 -2.14 -5.42
N GLY A 33 -8.46 -3.34 -6.01
CA GLY A 33 -9.02 -3.65 -7.33
C GLY A 33 -10.53 -3.45 -7.38
N SER A 34 -11.26 -3.85 -6.32
CA SER A 34 -12.70 -3.65 -6.22
C SER A 34 -13.10 -2.16 -6.11
N ALA A 35 -12.19 -1.30 -5.61
CA ALA A 35 -12.46 0.12 -5.50
C ALA A 35 -12.66 0.78 -6.87
N PHE A 36 -12.00 0.32 -7.94
CA PHE A 36 -12.13 0.93 -9.27
C PHE A 36 -13.58 0.94 -9.78
N PRO A 37 -14.26 -0.21 -9.95
CA PRO A 37 -15.65 -0.20 -10.35
C PRO A 37 -16.58 0.45 -9.32
N CYS A 38 -16.32 0.25 -8.03
CA CYS A 38 -17.15 0.80 -6.98
C CYS A 38 -17.08 2.34 -6.88
N ILE A 39 -15.96 2.97 -7.23
CA ILE A 39 -15.83 4.42 -7.34
C ILE A 39 -16.70 4.92 -8.50
N LYS A 40 -16.68 4.26 -9.67
CA LYS A 40 -17.54 4.61 -10.81
C LYS A 40 -19.03 4.54 -10.42
N ILE A 41 -19.44 3.44 -9.79
CA ILE A 41 -20.81 3.28 -9.26
C ILE A 41 -21.14 4.39 -8.26
N GLY A 42 -20.20 4.72 -7.37
CA GLY A 42 -20.33 5.80 -6.41
C GLY A 42 -20.57 7.16 -7.10
N TYR A 43 -19.81 7.47 -8.15
CA TYR A 43 -19.98 8.70 -8.92
C TYR A 43 -21.37 8.78 -9.56
N GLU A 44 -21.85 7.71 -10.16
CA GLU A 44 -23.20 7.65 -10.75
C GLU A 44 -24.28 7.88 -9.68
N LEU A 45 -24.19 7.21 -8.54
CA LEU A 45 -25.16 7.30 -7.45
C LEU A 45 -25.20 8.69 -6.78
N PHE A 46 -24.05 9.37 -6.66
CA PHE A 46 -23.95 10.72 -6.12
C PHE A 46 -24.18 11.82 -7.18
N GLY A 47 -24.30 11.45 -8.47
CA GLY A 47 -24.45 12.39 -9.58
C GLY A 47 -23.18 13.20 -9.87
N ILE A 48 -21.99 12.58 -9.67
CA ILE A 48 -20.68 13.20 -9.89
C ILE A 48 -20.27 12.96 -11.35
N ALA A 49 -20.12 14.05 -12.11
CA ALA A 49 -19.65 13.94 -13.48
C ALA A 49 -18.16 13.55 -13.55
N GLY A 50 -17.77 12.82 -14.60
CA GLY A 50 -16.37 12.40 -14.81
C GLY A 50 -15.39 13.57 -14.94
N THR A 51 -15.88 14.75 -15.36
CA THR A 51 -15.11 16.00 -15.49
C THR A 51 -15.12 16.87 -14.23
N ASP A 52 -15.92 16.51 -13.20
CA ASP A 52 -16.04 17.29 -11.96
C ASP A 52 -14.99 16.86 -10.92
N THR A 53 -13.76 17.25 -11.18
CA THR A 53 -12.62 16.94 -10.29
C THR A 53 -12.83 17.48 -8.87
N ALA A 54 -13.51 18.64 -8.71
CA ALA A 54 -13.75 19.24 -7.40
C ALA A 54 -14.63 18.33 -6.51
N THR A 55 -15.73 17.82 -7.07
CA THR A 55 -16.62 16.91 -6.35
C THR A 55 -15.99 15.52 -6.15
N GLN A 56 -15.16 15.04 -7.07
CA GLN A 56 -14.39 13.81 -6.91
C GLN A 56 -13.40 13.91 -5.75
N ILE A 57 -12.70 15.03 -5.60
CA ILE A 57 -11.79 15.29 -4.48
C ILE A 57 -12.58 15.35 -3.15
N LEU A 58 -13.74 16.03 -3.15
CA LEU A 58 -14.62 16.07 -1.97
C LEU A 58 -15.10 14.66 -1.57
N PHE A 59 -15.56 13.88 -2.54
CA PHE A 59 -15.98 12.48 -2.33
C PHE A 59 -14.84 11.63 -1.74
N ALA A 60 -13.62 11.75 -2.28
CA ALA A 60 -12.45 11.07 -1.77
C ALA A 60 -12.13 11.52 -0.33
N GLY A 61 -12.22 12.81 -0.05
CA GLY A 61 -11.98 13.36 1.29
C GLY A 61 -12.93 12.76 2.33
N ILE A 62 -14.24 12.77 2.05
CA ILE A 62 -15.26 12.17 2.93
C ILE A 62 -15.02 10.67 3.12
N ARG A 63 -14.70 9.94 2.04
CA ARG A 63 -14.37 8.52 2.09
C ARG A 63 -13.19 8.26 3.03
N PHE A 64 -12.12 9.06 2.96
CA PHE A 64 -10.94 8.86 3.78
C PHE A 64 -11.17 9.25 5.24
N ILE A 65 -11.98 10.26 5.54
CA ILE A 65 -12.39 10.55 6.93
C ILE A 65 -13.08 9.31 7.53
N LEU A 66 -14.07 8.76 6.82
CA LEU A 66 -14.78 7.55 7.26
C LEU A 66 -13.83 6.36 7.39
N ALA A 67 -12.93 6.15 6.42
CA ALA A 67 -11.93 5.09 6.46
C ALA A 67 -11.02 5.21 7.69
N GLY A 68 -10.58 6.41 8.01
CA GLY A 68 -9.74 6.68 9.18
C GLY A 68 -10.47 6.40 10.49
N ILE A 69 -11.72 6.86 10.61
CA ILE A 69 -12.57 6.57 11.78
C ILE A 69 -12.76 5.05 11.95
N LEU A 70 -13.08 4.35 10.86
CA LEU A 70 -13.24 2.90 10.87
C LEU A 70 -11.95 2.17 11.24
N ALA A 71 -10.80 2.59 10.68
CA ALA A 71 -9.51 1.97 10.98
C ALA A 71 -9.14 2.13 12.46
N VAL A 72 -9.28 3.34 13.01
CA VAL A 72 -9.02 3.60 14.43
C VAL A 72 -10.03 2.86 15.30
N GLY A 73 -11.31 2.91 14.98
CA GLY A 73 -12.37 2.25 15.76
C GLY A 73 -12.19 0.73 15.80
N ILE A 74 -12.10 0.09 14.62
CA ILE A 74 -11.92 -1.37 14.53
C ILE A 74 -10.57 -1.77 15.14
N GLY A 75 -9.50 -1.02 14.85
CA GLY A 75 -8.18 -1.28 15.42
C GLY A 75 -8.17 -1.19 16.94
N SER A 76 -8.89 -0.22 17.52
CA SER A 76 -9.03 -0.06 18.97
C SER A 76 -9.79 -1.23 19.59
N LEU A 77 -10.88 -1.68 18.95
CA LEU A 77 -11.67 -2.84 19.40
C LEU A 77 -10.83 -4.12 19.36
N LEU A 78 -10.14 -4.39 18.26
CA LEU A 78 -9.32 -5.60 18.08
C LEU A 78 -8.12 -5.65 19.05
N GLN A 79 -7.56 -4.50 19.41
CA GLN A 79 -6.44 -4.42 20.34
C GLN A 79 -6.86 -4.26 21.80
N GLY A 80 -8.15 -4.10 22.07
CA GLY A 80 -8.68 -3.90 23.43
C GLY A 80 -8.20 -2.62 24.09
N ARG A 81 -7.78 -1.62 23.30
CA ARG A 81 -7.29 -0.31 23.78
C ARG A 81 -7.58 0.79 22.76
N LEU A 82 -7.81 2.00 23.24
CA LEU A 82 -7.95 3.14 22.34
C LEU A 82 -6.62 3.45 21.66
N LEU A 83 -6.63 3.48 20.33
CA LEU A 83 -5.49 3.85 19.51
C LEU A 83 -5.40 5.38 19.41
N LEU A 84 -4.87 6.02 20.44
CA LEU A 84 -4.66 7.47 20.44
C LEU A 84 -3.25 7.81 19.95
N PRO A 85 -3.08 8.87 19.16
CA PRO A 85 -1.77 9.29 18.69
C PRO A 85 -0.98 9.95 19.84
N GLU A 86 0.24 9.48 20.05
CA GLU A 86 1.18 10.15 20.92
C GLU A 86 1.62 11.48 20.29
N LYS A 87 1.97 12.48 21.11
CA LYS A 87 2.46 13.79 20.62
C LYS A 87 3.60 13.64 19.60
N GLN A 88 4.49 12.67 19.82
CA GLN A 88 5.62 12.38 18.91
C GLN A 88 5.18 11.79 17.56
N ALA A 89 3.98 11.23 17.45
CA ALA A 89 3.41 10.68 16.23
C ALA A 89 2.70 11.75 15.38
N CYS A 90 2.22 12.85 15.97
CA CYS A 90 1.40 13.84 15.26
C CYS A 90 2.08 14.42 14.01
N GLY A 91 3.35 14.82 14.09
CA GLY A 91 4.09 15.31 12.93
C GLY A 91 4.29 14.24 11.85
N LYS A 92 4.47 12.97 12.25
CA LYS A 92 4.61 11.83 11.34
C LYS A 92 3.28 11.50 10.65
N ILE A 93 2.18 11.59 11.37
CA ILE A 93 0.81 11.42 10.84
C ILE A 93 0.54 12.51 9.80
N LEU A 94 0.83 13.77 10.11
CA LEU A 94 0.64 14.88 9.18
C LEU A 94 1.48 14.71 7.92
N TRP A 95 2.75 14.29 8.05
CA TRP A 95 3.61 14.01 6.92
C TRP A 95 3.11 12.86 6.05
N LEU A 96 2.65 11.75 6.68
CA LEU A 96 2.02 10.65 5.97
C LEU A 96 0.73 11.09 5.28
N SER A 97 -0.12 11.89 5.92
CA SER A 97 -1.37 12.38 5.34
C SER A 97 -1.11 13.24 4.10
N LEU A 98 -0.06 14.08 4.15
CA LEU A 98 0.33 14.90 3.02
C LEU A 98 0.78 14.04 1.83
N LEU A 99 1.62 13.04 2.05
CA LEU A 99 2.14 12.19 0.98
C LEU A 99 1.11 11.18 0.47
N GLN A 100 0.50 10.41 1.38
CA GLN A 100 -0.32 9.24 1.04
C GLN A 100 -1.77 9.58 0.70
N THR A 101 -2.30 10.66 1.25
CA THR A 101 -3.71 11.02 1.04
C THR A 101 -3.83 12.29 0.21
N VAL A 102 -3.16 13.38 0.59
CA VAL A 102 -3.36 14.66 -0.10
C VAL A 102 -2.65 14.67 -1.46
N LEU A 103 -1.31 14.59 -1.48
CA LEU A 103 -0.55 14.71 -2.74
C LEU A 103 -0.83 13.55 -3.68
N GLN A 104 -0.86 12.31 -3.17
CA GLN A 104 -1.16 11.15 -3.99
C GLN A 104 -2.50 11.30 -4.72
N TYR A 105 -3.58 11.56 -3.98
CA TYR A 105 -4.91 11.61 -4.61
C TYR A 105 -5.16 12.88 -5.38
N LEU A 106 -4.63 14.04 -4.95
CA LEU A 106 -4.73 15.27 -5.72
C LEU A 106 -4.08 15.12 -7.10
N PHE A 107 -2.85 14.64 -7.15
CA PHE A 107 -2.16 14.37 -8.41
C PHE A 107 -2.84 13.27 -9.23
N PHE A 108 -3.36 12.23 -8.57
CA PHE A 108 -4.11 11.17 -9.24
C PHE A 108 -5.35 11.71 -9.96
N TYR A 109 -6.18 12.49 -9.27
CA TYR A 109 -7.40 13.03 -9.88
C TYR A 109 -7.11 14.09 -10.95
N ILE A 110 -6.12 14.97 -10.74
CA ILE A 110 -5.69 15.91 -11.77
C ILE A 110 -5.21 15.14 -13.01
N GLY A 111 -4.37 14.13 -12.80
CA GLY A 111 -3.86 13.31 -13.90
C GLY A 111 -4.97 12.56 -14.63
N LEU A 112 -5.87 11.93 -13.90
CA LEU A 112 -6.98 11.15 -14.48
C LEU A 112 -7.94 12.01 -15.28
N ALA A 113 -8.10 13.29 -14.94
CA ALA A 113 -8.90 14.24 -15.73
C ALA A 113 -8.28 14.53 -17.12
N HIS A 114 -6.98 14.27 -17.31
CA HIS A 114 -6.22 14.59 -18.52
C HIS A 114 -5.61 13.36 -19.23
N THR A 115 -5.84 12.15 -18.71
CA THR A 115 -5.36 10.90 -19.32
C THR A 115 -6.40 9.80 -19.25
N SER A 116 -6.21 8.72 -20.02
CA SER A 116 -7.10 7.56 -19.95
C SER A 116 -6.84 6.73 -18.69
N GLY A 117 -7.89 6.05 -18.20
CA GLY A 117 -7.75 5.11 -17.07
C GLY A 117 -6.75 3.99 -17.32
N VAL A 118 -6.61 3.57 -18.59
CA VAL A 118 -5.63 2.56 -19.02
C VAL A 118 -4.20 3.06 -18.80
N LYS A 119 -3.86 4.26 -19.29
CA LYS A 119 -2.54 4.85 -19.08
C LYS A 119 -2.27 5.10 -17.60
N ALA A 120 -3.24 5.63 -16.86
CA ALA A 120 -3.15 5.84 -15.42
C ALA A 120 -2.82 4.53 -14.70
N SER A 121 -3.49 3.43 -15.02
CA SER A 121 -3.27 2.10 -14.44
C SER A 121 -1.85 1.56 -14.69
N ILE A 122 -1.32 1.74 -15.91
CA ILE A 122 0.06 1.34 -16.24
C ILE A 122 1.07 2.17 -15.45
N ILE A 123 0.87 3.49 -15.38
CA ILE A 123 1.79 4.37 -14.66
C ILE A 123 1.71 4.13 -13.15
N GLU A 124 0.53 3.87 -12.60
CA GLU A 124 0.40 3.49 -11.18
C GLU A 124 1.18 2.21 -10.85
N ALA A 125 1.26 1.25 -11.77
CA ALA A 125 2.05 0.04 -11.56
C ALA A 125 3.56 0.33 -11.45
N VAL A 126 4.05 1.46 -11.99
CA VAL A 126 5.45 1.91 -11.80
C VAL A 126 5.77 2.18 -10.33
N ASN A 127 4.75 2.42 -9.49
CA ASN A 127 4.91 2.58 -8.04
C ASN A 127 5.74 1.44 -7.40
N VAL A 128 5.61 0.21 -7.87
CA VAL A 128 6.37 -0.93 -7.35
C VAL A 128 7.87 -0.70 -7.51
N PHE A 129 8.30 -0.25 -8.71
CA PHE A 129 9.70 0.10 -8.95
C PHE A 129 10.15 1.26 -8.08
N VAL A 130 9.36 2.35 -8.07
CA VAL A 130 9.69 3.56 -7.31
C VAL A 130 9.82 3.23 -5.83
N ALA A 131 8.90 2.43 -5.27
CA ALA A 131 8.96 2.03 -3.86
C ALA A 131 10.23 1.24 -3.52
N ILE A 132 10.63 0.29 -4.40
CA ILE A 132 11.85 -0.51 -4.20
C ILE A 132 13.11 0.37 -4.32
N LEU A 133 13.16 1.25 -5.32
CA LEU A 133 14.30 2.14 -5.52
C LEU A 133 14.42 3.17 -4.39
N VAL A 134 13.31 3.77 -3.96
CA VAL A 134 13.29 4.70 -2.83
C VAL A 134 13.73 3.99 -1.55
N ALA A 135 13.20 2.80 -1.26
CA ALA A 135 13.57 2.03 -0.09
C ALA A 135 15.05 1.59 -0.10
N GLY A 136 15.56 1.19 -1.26
CA GLY A 136 16.91 0.63 -1.39
C GLY A 136 18.00 1.68 -1.59
N LEU A 137 17.78 2.64 -2.49
CA LEU A 137 18.83 3.62 -2.88
C LEU A 137 18.80 4.87 -1.98
N ILE A 138 17.62 5.41 -1.68
CA ILE A 138 17.49 6.65 -0.89
C ILE A 138 17.58 6.33 0.59
N PHE A 139 16.75 5.41 1.08
CA PHE A 139 16.66 5.11 2.51
C PHE A 139 17.53 3.94 2.97
N ARG A 140 18.11 3.18 2.04
CA ARG A 140 18.98 2.01 2.31
C ARG A 140 18.38 1.00 3.28
N GLN A 141 17.06 0.83 3.24
CA GLN A 141 16.33 -0.11 4.11
C GLN A 141 16.43 -1.56 3.62
N GLU A 142 16.72 -1.76 2.35
CA GLU A 142 16.90 -3.08 1.73
C GLU A 142 17.86 -3.02 0.55
N LYS A 143 18.44 -4.19 0.20
CA LYS A 143 19.29 -4.31 -0.99
C LYS A 143 18.42 -4.45 -2.24
N VAL A 144 18.71 -3.62 -3.24
CA VAL A 144 18.17 -3.76 -4.59
C VAL A 144 19.11 -4.70 -5.35
N ASP A 145 18.61 -5.86 -5.74
CA ASP A 145 19.37 -6.84 -6.52
C ASP A 145 18.71 -7.09 -7.88
N ALA A 146 19.48 -7.69 -8.78
CA ALA A 146 19.02 -7.99 -10.15
C ALA A 146 17.77 -8.88 -10.18
N GLN A 147 17.62 -9.79 -9.20
CA GLN A 147 16.46 -10.65 -9.10
C GLN A 147 15.18 -9.87 -8.83
N LYS A 148 15.23 -8.89 -7.92
CA LYS A 148 14.08 -8.01 -7.63
C LYS A 148 13.71 -7.19 -8.86
N MET A 149 14.71 -6.61 -9.52
CA MET A 149 14.47 -5.81 -10.73
C MET A 149 13.88 -6.66 -11.86
N LEU A 150 14.42 -7.87 -12.09
CA LEU A 150 13.88 -8.79 -13.08
C LEU A 150 12.43 -9.17 -12.78
N GLY A 151 12.11 -9.53 -11.53
CA GLY A 151 10.75 -9.85 -11.13
C GLY A 151 9.78 -8.67 -11.30
N CYS A 152 10.22 -7.46 -10.99
CA CYS A 152 9.43 -6.25 -11.24
C CYS A 152 9.21 -6.02 -12.75
N LEU A 153 10.23 -6.19 -13.59
CA LEU A 153 10.07 -6.05 -15.05
C LEU A 153 9.07 -7.06 -15.61
N VAL A 154 9.14 -8.33 -15.17
CA VAL A 154 8.20 -9.37 -15.58
C VAL A 154 6.77 -9.04 -15.13
N GLY A 155 6.59 -8.63 -13.86
CA GLY A 155 5.27 -8.24 -13.34
C GLY A 155 4.70 -7.01 -14.05
N PHE A 156 5.53 -6.02 -14.32
CA PHE A 156 5.14 -4.83 -15.06
C PHE A 156 4.75 -5.14 -16.51
N ALA A 157 5.49 -6.04 -17.19
CA ALA A 157 5.12 -6.50 -18.51
C ALA A 157 3.71 -7.12 -18.53
N GLY A 158 3.32 -7.85 -17.48
CA GLY A 158 1.95 -8.34 -17.32
C GLY A 158 0.92 -7.22 -17.22
N VAL A 159 1.21 -6.14 -16.46
CA VAL A 159 0.30 -4.98 -16.37
C VAL A 159 0.18 -4.25 -17.71
N VAL A 160 1.27 -4.10 -18.45
CA VAL A 160 1.24 -3.52 -19.80
C VAL A 160 0.39 -4.40 -20.72
N LEU A 161 0.57 -5.71 -20.67
CA LEU A 161 -0.12 -6.66 -21.52
C LEU A 161 -1.65 -6.61 -21.36
N ILE A 162 -2.18 -6.54 -20.14
CA ILE A 162 -3.64 -6.48 -19.90
C ILE A 162 -4.25 -5.16 -20.39
N ASN A 163 -3.43 -4.13 -20.52
CA ASN A 163 -3.85 -2.79 -20.92
C ASN A 163 -3.47 -2.44 -22.38
N LEU A 164 -2.95 -3.39 -23.17
CA LEU A 164 -2.41 -3.12 -24.52
C LEU A 164 -3.41 -2.46 -25.46
N ASN A 165 -4.68 -2.85 -25.40
CA ASN A 165 -5.72 -2.35 -26.32
C ASN A 165 -6.11 -0.88 -26.10
N GLY A 166 -5.60 -0.24 -25.04
CA GLY A 166 -5.90 1.17 -24.70
C GLY A 166 -4.68 2.08 -24.67
N VAL A 167 -3.52 1.62 -25.16
CA VAL A 167 -2.28 2.41 -25.10
C VAL A 167 -2.20 3.38 -26.27
N ASP A 168 -2.19 4.68 -25.94
CA ASP A 168 -1.73 5.76 -26.81
C ASP A 168 -0.42 6.31 -26.22
N PHE A 169 0.61 6.49 -27.06
CA PHE A 169 1.95 6.91 -26.63
C PHE A 169 2.12 8.44 -26.49
N ARG A 170 1.07 9.21 -26.72
CA ARG A 170 1.11 10.65 -26.44
C ARG A 170 1.09 10.87 -24.94
N MET A 171 2.05 11.60 -24.42
CA MET A 171 2.18 11.91 -23.00
C MET A 171 2.04 13.40 -22.77
N SER A 172 1.30 13.76 -21.70
CA SER A 172 1.17 15.13 -21.21
C SER A 172 1.68 15.23 -19.77
N PHE A 173 2.22 16.39 -19.40
CA PHE A 173 2.66 16.59 -18.02
C PHE A 173 1.48 16.65 -17.06
N SER A 174 0.37 17.27 -17.46
CA SER A 174 -0.85 17.37 -16.66
C SER A 174 -1.60 16.05 -16.50
N GLY A 175 -1.46 15.11 -17.43
CA GLY A 175 -2.05 13.77 -17.38
C GLY A 175 -1.07 12.75 -16.75
N GLU A 176 -0.27 12.16 -17.60
CA GLU A 176 0.65 11.07 -17.23
C GLU A 176 1.70 11.51 -16.21
N GLY A 177 2.20 12.75 -16.32
CA GLY A 177 3.15 13.32 -15.36
C GLY A 177 2.55 13.46 -13.98
N ALA A 178 1.29 13.90 -13.86
CA ALA A 178 0.61 13.99 -12.58
C ALA A 178 0.37 12.59 -11.97
N ILE A 179 -0.07 11.60 -12.76
CA ILE A 179 -0.18 10.22 -12.27
C ILE A 179 1.16 9.69 -11.76
N PHE A 180 2.25 9.97 -12.48
CA PHE A 180 3.58 9.58 -12.02
C PHE A 180 3.96 10.25 -10.69
N LEU A 181 3.68 11.54 -10.49
CA LEU A 181 3.89 12.22 -9.21
C LEU A 181 3.05 11.61 -8.08
N SER A 182 1.82 11.18 -8.38
CA SER A 182 1.00 10.40 -7.44
C SER A 182 1.70 9.11 -7.00
N THR A 183 2.26 8.34 -7.95
CA THR A 183 2.98 7.10 -7.62
C THR A 183 4.23 7.36 -6.80
N VAL A 184 4.95 8.43 -7.07
CA VAL A 184 6.13 8.84 -6.29
C VAL A 184 5.72 9.20 -4.87
N ALA A 185 4.66 9.99 -4.68
CA ALA A 185 4.15 10.34 -3.36
C ALA A 185 3.76 9.10 -2.55
N TYR A 186 3.06 8.14 -3.17
CA TYR A 186 2.71 6.87 -2.55
C TYR A 186 3.94 6.02 -2.19
N ALA A 187 4.93 5.94 -3.07
CA ALA A 187 6.15 5.17 -2.82
C ALA A 187 6.92 5.72 -1.60
N PHE A 188 7.09 7.04 -1.52
CA PHE A 188 7.69 7.69 -0.35
C PHE A 188 6.85 7.44 0.92
N SER A 189 5.53 7.56 0.84
CA SER A 189 4.65 7.30 1.98
C SER A 189 4.81 5.88 2.52
N SER A 190 4.94 4.88 1.65
CA SER A 190 5.15 3.48 2.02
C SER A 190 6.45 3.28 2.81
N VAL A 191 7.52 3.95 2.38
CA VAL A 191 8.83 3.91 3.07
C VAL A 191 8.75 4.60 4.44
N PHE A 192 8.10 5.76 4.52
CA PHE A 192 7.91 6.46 5.79
C PHE A 192 6.97 5.69 6.72
N LEU A 193 5.88 5.12 6.20
CA LEU A 193 4.97 4.27 6.98
C LEU A 193 5.73 3.11 7.62
N LYS A 194 6.54 2.39 6.84
CA LYS A 194 7.41 1.33 7.37
C LYS A 194 8.33 1.84 8.47
N ARG A 195 9.02 2.97 8.24
CA ARG A 195 9.96 3.55 9.20
C ARG A 195 9.26 3.98 10.50
N TYR A 196 8.10 4.60 10.40
CA TYR A 196 7.35 5.07 11.56
C TYR A 196 6.68 3.93 12.32
N SER A 197 6.26 2.87 11.60
CA SER A 197 5.67 1.67 12.19
C SER A 197 6.65 0.86 13.07
N ALA A 198 7.95 1.14 13.00
CA ALA A 198 8.92 0.58 13.92
C ALA A 198 8.69 1.02 15.37
N LYS A 199 8.15 2.22 15.57
CA LYS A 199 7.93 2.81 16.90
C LYS A 199 6.46 3.05 17.24
N HIS A 200 5.58 3.10 16.23
CA HIS A 200 4.16 3.41 16.38
C HIS A 200 3.31 2.31 15.75
N ASP A 201 2.06 2.20 16.18
CA ASP A 201 1.12 1.25 15.60
C ASP A 201 0.76 1.63 14.15
N PRO A 202 0.90 0.73 13.16
CA PRO A 202 0.61 1.04 11.76
C PRO A 202 -0.87 1.30 11.48
N VAL A 203 -1.79 0.70 12.26
CA VAL A 203 -3.24 0.93 12.12
C VAL A 203 -3.58 2.33 12.61
N MET A 204 -3.01 2.74 13.75
CA MET A 204 -3.13 4.09 14.27
C MET A 204 -2.58 5.12 13.27
N LEU A 205 -1.37 4.91 12.74
CA LEU A 205 -0.78 5.80 11.74
C LEU A 205 -1.67 5.92 10.50
N SER A 206 -2.16 4.80 9.95
CA SER A 206 -3.03 4.78 8.77
C SER A 206 -4.38 5.44 9.03
N GLY A 207 -4.98 5.20 10.19
CA GLY A 207 -6.27 5.76 10.52
C GLY A 207 -6.22 7.29 10.67
N TYR A 208 -5.30 7.80 11.49
CA TYR A 208 -5.21 9.26 11.72
C TYR A 208 -4.69 10.02 10.50
N GLN A 209 -3.80 9.44 9.69
CA GLN A 209 -3.39 10.10 8.45
C GLN A 209 -4.55 10.19 7.45
N PHE A 210 -5.47 9.22 7.43
CA PHE A 210 -6.68 9.30 6.61
C PHE A 210 -7.66 10.36 7.13
N ILE A 211 -7.85 10.48 8.44
CA ILE A 211 -8.68 11.55 8.99
C ILE A 211 -8.10 12.91 8.61
N ALA A 212 -6.82 13.14 8.88
CA ALA A 212 -6.16 14.42 8.60
C ALA A 212 -6.14 14.73 7.09
N GLY A 213 -5.71 13.77 6.26
CA GLY A 213 -5.67 13.94 4.81
C GLY A 213 -7.06 14.07 4.18
N GLY A 214 -8.03 13.32 4.69
CA GLY A 214 -9.42 13.40 4.26
C GLY A 214 -10.06 14.75 4.59
N LEU A 215 -9.76 15.33 5.75
CA LEU A 215 -10.20 16.69 6.10
C LEU A 215 -9.60 17.73 5.15
N ILE A 216 -8.31 17.62 4.84
CA ILE A 216 -7.64 18.53 3.88
C ILE A 216 -8.27 18.38 2.48
N LEU A 217 -8.45 17.16 1.98
CA LEU A 217 -9.08 16.92 0.67
C LEU A 217 -10.53 17.41 0.62
N SER A 218 -11.30 17.19 1.70
CA SER A 218 -12.68 17.67 1.77
C SER A 218 -12.74 19.21 1.72
N LEU A 219 -11.86 19.87 2.45
CA LEU A 219 -11.75 21.32 2.43
C LEU A 219 -11.35 21.83 1.03
N LEU A 220 -10.34 21.21 0.41
CA LEU A 220 -9.92 21.56 -0.94
C LEU A 220 -11.06 21.35 -1.95
N GLY A 221 -11.74 20.21 -1.91
CA GLY A 221 -12.89 19.94 -2.78
C GLY A 221 -14.00 20.97 -2.63
N LEU A 222 -14.34 21.36 -1.40
CA LEU A 222 -15.33 22.41 -1.12
C LEU A 222 -14.87 23.78 -1.63
N LEU A 223 -13.62 24.17 -1.41
CA LEU A 223 -13.05 25.43 -1.89
C LEU A 223 -13.02 25.52 -3.42
N MET A 224 -12.84 24.37 -4.10
CA MET A 224 -12.93 24.26 -5.56
C MET A 224 -14.38 24.26 -6.09
N GLY A 225 -15.39 24.33 -5.21
CA GLY A 225 -16.80 24.35 -5.56
C GLY A 225 -17.47 22.98 -5.65
N GLY A 226 -16.81 21.91 -5.20
CA GLY A 226 -17.35 20.55 -5.18
C GLY A 226 -18.59 20.44 -4.29
N ARG A 227 -19.61 19.69 -4.77
CA ARG A 227 -20.89 19.51 -4.06
C ARG A 227 -21.48 18.13 -4.36
N LEU A 228 -21.83 17.39 -3.32
CA LEU A 228 -22.59 16.15 -3.48
C LEU A 228 -24.06 16.50 -3.75
N GLN A 229 -24.54 16.15 -4.94
CA GLN A 229 -25.88 16.57 -5.41
C GLN A 229 -26.97 15.57 -4.99
N ARG A 230 -26.64 14.28 -4.91
CA ARG A 230 -27.61 13.22 -4.62
C ARG A 230 -27.12 12.40 -3.44
N ILE A 231 -27.97 12.24 -2.44
CA ILE A 231 -27.68 11.38 -1.28
C ILE A 231 -28.82 10.36 -1.19
N SER A 232 -28.51 9.12 -1.53
CA SER A 232 -29.44 7.99 -1.42
C SER A 232 -28.87 6.92 -0.51
N PRO A 233 -29.67 5.99 0.05
CA PRO A 233 -29.16 4.89 0.84
C PRO A 233 -28.13 4.04 0.10
N ALA A 234 -28.30 3.84 -1.22
CA ALA A 234 -27.34 3.12 -2.05
C ALA A 234 -26.02 3.90 -2.20
N ALA A 235 -26.09 5.23 -2.39
CA ALA A 235 -24.90 6.10 -2.45
C ALA A 235 -24.11 6.06 -1.14
N VAL A 236 -24.80 6.14 0.00
CA VAL A 236 -24.16 6.00 1.32
C VAL A 236 -23.57 4.61 1.50
N GLY A 237 -24.27 3.56 1.09
CA GLY A 237 -23.79 2.17 1.17
C GLY A 237 -22.48 1.95 0.42
N ILE A 238 -22.35 2.44 -0.81
CA ILE A 238 -21.13 2.34 -1.60
C ILE A 238 -19.99 3.17 -1.00
N LEU A 239 -20.28 4.34 -0.44
CA LEU A 239 -19.29 5.17 0.24
C LEU A 239 -18.73 4.47 1.49
N VAL A 240 -19.61 3.86 2.30
CA VAL A 240 -19.22 3.06 3.49
C VAL A 240 -18.39 1.86 3.06
N TYR A 241 -18.80 1.13 2.03
CA TYR A 241 -18.00 0.04 1.47
C TYR A 241 -16.60 0.49 1.08
N LEU A 242 -16.47 1.58 0.33
CA LEU A 242 -15.18 2.12 -0.08
C LEU A 242 -14.34 2.60 1.11
N ALA A 243 -14.97 3.09 2.17
CA ALA A 243 -14.29 3.45 3.42
C ALA A 243 -13.76 2.19 4.13
N ILE A 244 -14.55 1.11 4.20
CA ILE A 244 -14.11 -0.20 4.75
C ILE A 244 -12.95 -0.76 3.94
N VAL A 245 -13.03 -0.74 2.60
CA VAL A 245 -11.93 -1.15 1.71
C VAL A 245 -10.65 -0.41 2.06
N SER A 246 -10.72 0.91 2.19
CA SER A 246 -9.55 1.72 2.53
C SER A 246 -9.04 1.42 3.94
N ALA A 247 -9.91 1.35 4.93
CA ALA A 247 -9.54 1.08 6.32
C ALA A 247 -8.83 -0.28 6.46
N VAL A 248 -9.40 -1.33 5.88
CA VAL A 248 -8.86 -2.69 5.99
C VAL A 248 -7.57 -2.84 5.18
N ALA A 249 -7.59 -2.46 3.89
CA ALA A 249 -6.45 -2.67 3.01
C ALA A 249 -5.21 -1.90 3.48
N TYR A 250 -5.33 -0.62 3.82
CA TYR A 250 -4.16 0.17 4.27
C TYR A 250 -3.67 -0.23 5.65
N SER A 251 -4.57 -0.61 6.57
CA SER A 251 -4.16 -1.12 7.88
C SER A 251 -3.38 -2.42 7.75
N LEU A 252 -3.90 -3.38 6.97
CA LEU A 252 -3.23 -4.65 6.72
C LEU A 252 -1.91 -4.46 5.96
N TRP A 253 -1.90 -3.60 4.93
CA TRP A 253 -0.69 -3.27 4.19
C TRP A 253 0.38 -2.63 5.07
N GLY A 254 -0.01 -1.70 5.94
CA GLY A 254 0.89 -1.10 6.93
C GLY A 254 1.49 -2.12 7.90
N MET A 255 0.69 -3.10 8.35
CA MET A 255 1.19 -4.20 9.16
C MET A 255 2.16 -5.10 8.39
N LEU A 256 1.87 -5.43 7.13
CA LEU A 256 2.78 -6.21 6.29
C LEU A 256 4.11 -5.48 6.05
N LEU A 257 4.06 -4.17 5.77
CA LEU A 257 5.27 -3.35 5.59
C LEU A 257 6.09 -3.22 6.86
N LYS A 258 5.46 -3.18 8.03
CA LYS A 258 6.16 -3.14 9.32
C LYS A 258 7.12 -4.31 9.48
N TYR A 259 6.68 -5.52 9.14
CA TYR A 259 7.39 -6.76 9.43
C TYR A 259 8.14 -7.36 8.24
N ASN A 260 8.00 -6.79 7.03
CA ASN A 260 8.59 -7.35 5.81
C ASN A 260 9.37 -6.29 5.03
N PRO A 261 10.34 -6.68 4.18
CA PRO A 261 10.95 -5.79 3.19
C PRO A 261 9.88 -5.18 2.28
N ILE A 262 10.10 -3.92 1.87
CA ILE A 262 9.16 -3.21 0.99
C ILE A 262 9.00 -3.96 -0.33
N SER A 263 10.11 -4.41 -0.93
CA SER A 263 10.09 -5.17 -2.18
C SER A 263 9.21 -6.41 -2.11
N ARG A 264 9.23 -7.11 -0.96
CA ARG A 264 8.45 -8.34 -0.75
C ARG A 264 6.95 -8.11 -0.76
N VAL A 265 6.51 -6.96 -0.27
CA VAL A 265 5.09 -6.58 -0.18
C VAL A 265 4.66 -5.79 -1.42
N ALA A 266 5.43 -4.76 -1.81
CA ALA A 266 5.08 -3.83 -2.88
C ALA A 266 4.88 -4.53 -4.23
N VAL A 267 5.62 -5.60 -4.54
CA VAL A 267 5.50 -6.34 -5.80
C VAL A 267 4.07 -6.88 -6.03
N PHE A 268 3.31 -7.14 -4.98
CA PHE A 268 1.90 -7.52 -5.12
C PHE A 268 1.04 -6.39 -5.70
N GLY A 269 1.50 -5.14 -5.63
CA GLY A 269 0.82 -3.99 -6.23
C GLY A 269 0.52 -4.16 -7.73
N PHE A 270 1.29 -4.99 -8.44
CA PHE A 270 0.98 -5.38 -9.83
C PHE A 270 -0.36 -6.14 -9.98
N MET A 271 -0.90 -6.69 -8.90
CA MET A 271 -2.22 -7.33 -8.91
C MET A 271 -3.38 -6.32 -8.89
N ASN A 272 -3.15 -5.06 -8.48
CA ASN A 272 -4.21 -4.05 -8.42
C ASN A 272 -4.90 -3.83 -9.78
N PRO A 273 -4.17 -3.52 -10.87
CA PRO A 273 -4.81 -3.37 -12.18
C PRO A 273 -5.42 -4.67 -12.69
N VAL A 274 -4.84 -5.84 -12.37
CA VAL A 274 -5.41 -7.14 -12.76
C VAL A 274 -6.76 -7.37 -12.10
N PHE A 275 -6.85 -7.20 -10.78
CA PHE A 275 -8.14 -7.28 -10.08
C PHE A 275 -9.10 -6.17 -10.50
N GLY A 276 -8.59 -4.96 -10.77
CA GLY A 276 -9.38 -3.84 -11.26
C GLY A 276 -10.09 -4.18 -12.57
N VAL A 277 -9.37 -4.72 -13.54
CA VAL A 277 -9.93 -5.15 -14.84
C VAL A 277 -10.92 -6.30 -14.67
N LEU A 278 -10.55 -7.34 -13.92
CA LEU A 278 -11.42 -8.50 -13.68
C LEU A 278 -12.74 -8.09 -12.99
N LEU A 279 -12.67 -7.28 -11.95
CA LEU A 279 -13.85 -6.87 -11.20
C LEU A 279 -14.69 -5.83 -11.96
N SER A 280 -14.06 -4.95 -12.75
CA SER A 280 -14.79 -4.05 -13.65
C SER A 280 -15.55 -4.82 -14.72
N ALA A 281 -14.94 -5.85 -15.32
CA ALA A 281 -15.61 -6.71 -16.28
C ALA A 281 -16.84 -7.42 -15.69
N LEU A 282 -16.71 -7.92 -14.45
CA LEU A 282 -17.81 -8.60 -13.76
C LEU A 282 -18.93 -7.64 -13.31
N LEU A 283 -18.59 -6.49 -12.73
CA LEU A 283 -19.56 -5.58 -12.10
C LEU A 283 -20.17 -4.59 -13.10
N LEU A 284 -19.39 -4.15 -14.10
CA LEU A 284 -19.82 -3.18 -15.11
C LEU A 284 -20.19 -3.82 -16.45
N LYS A 285 -20.09 -5.19 -16.55
CA LYS A 285 -20.35 -5.99 -17.76
C LYS A 285 -19.47 -5.60 -18.94
N GLU A 286 -18.26 -5.12 -18.68
CA GLU A 286 -17.23 -4.77 -19.66
C GLU A 286 -16.40 -6.02 -20.00
N ASN A 287 -17.00 -7.06 -20.62
CA ASN A 287 -16.44 -8.42 -20.68
C ASN A 287 -15.26 -8.62 -21.66
N ASP A 288 -15.05 -7.71 -22.62
CA ASP A 288 -14.17 -8.01 -23.76
C ASP A 288 -12.66 -8.01 -23.44
N GLN A 289 -12.22 -7.42 -22.34
CA GLN A 289 -10.80 -7.28 -22.01
C GLN A 289 -10.29 -8.28 -20.95
N ALA A 290 -11.13 -8.75 -20.05
CA ALA A 290 -10.69 -9.47 -18.85
C ALA A 290 -10.47 -10.98 -19.06
N PHE A 291 -11.31 -11.63 -19.86
CA PHE A 291 -11.37 -13.09 -19.95
C PHE A 291 -10.73 -13.65 -21.23
N GLY A 292 -10.07 -12.80 -22.02
CA GLY A 292 -9.32 -13.21 -23.20
C GLY A 292 -7.95 -13.82 -22.89
N VAL A 293 -7.28 -14.32 -23.92
CA VAL A 293 -5.91 -14.89 -23.83
C VAL A 293 -4.93 -13.88 -23.21
N LEU A 294 -5.07 -12.59 -23.53
CA LEU A 294 -4.23 -11.53 -22.97
C LEU A 294 -4.41 -11.37 -21.45
N GLY A 295 -5.63 -11.50 -20.94
CA GLY A 295 -5.91 -11.43 -19.50
C GLY A 295 -5.25 -12.58 -18.73
N ILE A 296 -5.35 -13.80 -19.25
CA ILE A 296 -4.71 -14.98 -18.65
C ILE A 296 -3.18 -14.85 -18.71
N ALA A 297 -2.61 -14.46 -19.84
CA ALA A 297 -1.17 -14.26 -20.01
C ALA A 297 -0.65 -13.15 -19.06
N SER A 298 -1.39 -12.06 -18.92
CA SER A 298 -1.09 -11.00 -17.97
C SER A 298 -1.03 -11.50 -16.52
N LEU A 299 -2.06 -12.24 -16.09
CA LEU A 299 -2.12 -12.81 -14.75
C LEU A 299 -0.92 -13.73 -14.49
N LEU A 300 -0.56 -14.59 -15.45
CA LEU A 300 0.60 -15.48 -15.32
C LEU A 300 1.91 -14.69 -15.21
N LEU A 301 2.11 -13.63 -15.99
CA LEU A 301 3.29 -12.77 -15.92
C LEU A 301 3.36 -12.04 -14.58
N VAL A 302 2.27 -11.49 -14.09
CA VAL A 302 2.24 -10.82 -12.79
C VAL A 302 2.55 -11.81 -11.66
N CYS A 303 1.94 -12.99 -11.65
CA CYS A 303 2.24 -14.04 -10.67
C CYS A 303 3.69 -14.48 -10.72
N LEU A 304 4.27 -14.64 -11.93
CA LEU A 304 5.67 -14.98 -12.11
C LEU A 304 6.58 -13.87 -11.57
N GLY A 305 6.29 -12.61 -11.85
CA GLY A 305 7.02 -11.46 -11.32
C GLY A 305 7.03 -11.42 -9.78
N ILE A 306 5.85 -11.60 -9.16
CA ILE A 306 5.70 -11.71 -7.72
C ILE A 306 6.53 -12.88 -7.17
N TYR A 307 6.49 -14.04 -7.81
CA TYR A 307 7.26 -15.20 -7.41
C TYR A 307 8.77 -14.94 -7.46
N ILE A 308 9.27 -14.36 -8.58
CA ILE A 308 10.69 -14.04 -8.75
C ILE A 308 11.17 -13.09 -7.64
N VAL A 309 10.45 -12.00 -7.35
CA VAL A 309 10.83 -11.06 -6.29
C VAL A 309 10.84 -11.74 -4.92
N ASN A 310 9.87 -12.61 -4.65
CA ASN A 310 9.72 -13.27 -3.35
C ASN A 310 10.53 -14.57 -3.21
N ARG A 311 11.12 -15.07 -4.29
CA ARG A 311 12.01 -16.23 -4.24
C ARG A 311 13.26 -15.84 -3.46
N GLY A 312 13.28 -16.16 -2.16
CA GLY A 312 14.46 -15.93 -1.31
C GLY A 312 15.68 -16.58 -1.94
N LYS A 313 16.78 -15.84 -2.14
CA LYS A 313 18.09 -16.47 -2.18
C LYS A 313 18.15 -17.28 -0.89
N LYS A 314 18.35 -18.62 -1.00
CA LYS A 314 18.84 -19.40 0.14
C LYS A 314 20.09 -18.64 0.59
N THR A 315 19.95 -17.82 1.61
CA THR A 315 21.12 -17.31 2.34
C THR A 315 21.84 -18.58 2.74
N SER A 316 23.00 -18.83 2.14
CA SER A 316 23.97 -19.74 2.75
C SER A 316 23.96 -19.30 4.21
N LYS A 317 23.73 -20.24 5.10
CA LYS A 317 23.86 -20.01 6.54
C LYS A 317 25.22 -19.37 6.75
N GLN A 318 25.30 -18.06 6.66
CA GLN A 318 26.38 -17.30 7.23
C GLN A 318 26.14 -17.51 8.71
N GLY A 319 26.88 -18.44 9.27
CA GLY A 319 26.80 -18.81 10.68
C GLY A 319 26.76 -17.49 11.45
N THR A 320 25.71 -17.31 12.24
CA THR A 320 25.55 -16.13 13.08
C THR A 320 26.76 -16.15 14.00
N ARG A 321 27.80 -15.36 13.67
CA ARG A 321 28.94 -15.16 14.57
C ARG A 321 28.41 -14.33 15.72
N TYR A 322 28.05 -15.01 16.79
CA TYR A 322 27.81 -14.36 18.06
C TYR A 322 29.16 -13.82 18.57
N LEU A 323 29.29 -12.50 18.62
CA LEU A 323 30.39 -11.90 19.38
C LEU A 323 29.98 -11.99 20.85
N ILE A 324 30.46 -13.03 21.54
CA ILE A 324 30.23 -13.16 22.97
C ILE A 324 31.35 -12.34 23.64
N ALA A 325 31.01 -11.08 23.98
CA ALA A 325 31.85 -10.25 24.84
C ALA A 325 31.48 -10.56 26.30
N VAL A 326 32.23 -11.41 26.93
CA VAL A 326 32.10 -11.72 28.36
C VAL A 326 33.16 -10.95 29.11
N ASP A 327 32.73 -10.16 30.10
CA ASP A 327 33.68 -9.48 30.99
C ASP A 327 34.40 -10.48 31.92
N SER A 328 35.61 -10.16 32.30
CA SER A 328 36.41 -11.10 33.12
C SER A 328 35.77 -11.28 34.51
N TYR A 329 35.52 -12.55 34.87
CA TYR A 329 35.07 -12.90 36.22
C TYR A 329 36.26 -12.83 37.19
N LYS A 330 36.24 -11.90 38.12
CA LYS A 330 37.30 -11.75 39.16
C LYS A 330 37.44 -13.05 39.92
N GLY A 331 38.55 -13.78 39.66
CA GLY A 331 39.01 -14.89 40.46
C GLY A 331 38.63 -16.31 40.03
N SER A 332 37.87 -16.53 38.93
CA SER A 332 37.44 -17.87 38.53
C SER A 332 37.72 -18.25 37.07
N MET A 333 37.52 -17.35 36.10
CA MET A 333 37.67 -17.59 34.66
C MET A 333 38.12 -16.34 33.92
N THR A 334 38.90 -16.49 32.87
CA THR A 334 39.17 -15.41 31.92
C THR A 334 37.99 -15.22 30.98
N SER A 335 37.85 -14.04 30.35
CA SER A 335 36.82 -13.78 29.35
C SER A 335 36.84 -14.76 28.17
N LEU A 336 38.04 -15.28 27.84
CA LEU A 336 38.22 -16.26 26.76
C LEU A 336 37.70 -17.64 27.15
N GLU A 337 38.00 -18.10 28.41
CA GLU A 337 37.52 -19.38 28.93
C GLU A 337 36.00 -19.39 29.09
N ALA A 338 35.41 -18.29 29.61
CA ALA A 338 33.97 -18.14 29.71
C ALA A 338 33.30 -18.10 28.32
N GLY A 339 33.90 -17.41 27.35
CA GLY A 339 33.42 -17.35 25.98
C GLY A 339 33.43 -18.72 25.29
N ASN A 340 34.52 -19.51 25.51
CA ASN A 340 34.64 -20.86 24.95
C ASN A 340 33.64 -21.85 25.60
N ALA A 341 33.38 -21.73 26.91
CA ALA A 341 32.41 -22.56 27.62
C ALA A 341 30.96 -22.30 27.17
N ILE A 342 30.62 -21.08 26.71
CA ILE A 342 29.29 -20.73 26.19
C ILE A 342 29.18 -21.14 24.72
N ALA A 343 30.28 -21.20 23.97
CA ALA A 343 30.27 -21.52 22.53
C ALA A 343 30.33 -23.06 22.26
N ALA A 344 30.68 -23.89 23.22
CA ALA A 344 30.62 -25.34 23.17
C ALA A 344 29.22 -25.86 23.50
#